data_ffbb062e0063d3b72c80a89d59e0460f
#
_entry.id   ffbb062e0063d3b72c80a89d59e0460f
#
_cell.length_a   1.000
_cell.length_b   1.000
_cell.length_c   1.000
_cell.angle_alpha   90.00
_cell.angle_beta   90.00
_cell.angle_gamma   90.00
#
_symmetry.space_group_name_H-M   'P 1'
#
loop_
_entity.id
_entity.type
_entity.pdbx_description
1 polymer ?
#
loop_
_entity_poly.entity_id
_entity_poly.type
_entity_poly.pdbx_seq_one_letter_code
_entity_poly.pdbx_strand_id
1 'polypeptide(L)'
;LYDKIPIFKVLYTSKIEETSIEKQVQMISRLIEDYDVDHIVIDAGGGPYQVQKIEERYADKAVKCSYMNRPSNPLNDSKLISDNHYVIDRTFVIDTIIDLIKRPYIKEDFTIPKILIPAKNMQRIEWIIDQFTCIESETISLQSGQDYTKYFHDHEQPDDALHACIYAYVAWLINKGEKWNYISA
;
A
#
# COMPACT_ATOMS: atom_id res chain seq x y z
N LEU A 1 17.82 6.84 -9.02
CA LEU A 1 17.13 5.70 -8.36
C LEU A 1 15.71 5.51 -8.89
N TYR A 2 14.93 6.60 -9.01
CA TYR A 2 13.54 6.57 -9.49
C TYR A 2 13.39 6.02 -10.92
N ASP A 3 14.39 6.16 -11.78
CA ASP A 3 14.36 5.63 -13.14
C ASP A 3 14.39 4.09 -13.21
N LYS A 4 14.78 3.44 -12.11
CA LYS A 4 14.79 1.97 -12.00
C LYS A 4 13.50 1.39 -11.44
N ILE A 5 12.61 2.23 -10.89
CA ILE A 5 11.32 1.75 -10.39
C ILE A 5 10.41 1.47 -11.59
N PRO A 6 9.82 0.27 -11.69
CA PRO A 6 8.95 -0.09 -12.80
C PRO A 6 7.66 0.73 -12.80
N ILE A 7 6.93 0.66 -13.92
CA ILE A 7 5.57 1.15 -13.98
C ILE A 7 4.66 0.07 -13.41
N PHE A 8 3.91 0.42 -12.36
CA PHE A 8 2.93 -0.46 -11.73
C PHE A 8 1.59 -0.34 -12.46
N LYS A 9 0.98 -1.47 -12.75
CA LYS A 9 -0.35 -1.53 -13.32
C LYS A 9 -1.29 -2.19 -12.33
N VAL A 10 -2.29 -1.45 -11.87
CA VAL A 10 -3.39 -2.01 -11.09
C VAL A 10 -4.26 -2.83 -12.04
N LEU A 11 -4.38 -4.13 -11.81
CA LEU A 11 -5.17 -5.03 -12.66
C LEU A 11 -6.62 -5.08 -12.22
N TYR A 12 -6.86 -5.04 -10.93
CA TYR A 12 -8.18 -5.14 -10.33
C TYR A 12 -8.26 -4.36 -9.03
N THR A 13 -9.40 -3.75 -8.77
CA THR A 13 -9.76 -3.16 -7.48
C THR A 13 -11.24 -3.37 -7.20
N SER A 14 -11.60 -3.59 -5.95
CA SER A 14 -12.99 -3.75 -5.54
C SER A 14 -13.17 -3.38 -4.07
N LYS A 15 -14.34 -2.84 -3.75
CA LYS A 15 -14.84 -2.83 -2.38
C LYS A 15 -15.56 -4.15 -2.12
N ILE A 16 -15.30 -4.75 -0.97
CA ILE A 16 -16.02 -5.95 -0.54
C ILE A 16 -17.11 -5.50 0.42
N GLU A 17 -18.33 -5.42 -0.08
CA GLU A 17 -19.51 -5.02 0.69
C GLU A 17 -20.24 -6.22 1.34
N GLU A 18 -19.73 -7.43 1.14
CA GLU A 18 -20.29 -8.66 1.70
C GLU A 18 -20.09 -8.68 3.22
N THR A 19 -21.13 -9.01 3.96
CA THR A 19 -21.11 -9.05 5.43
C THR A 19 -20.68 -10.41 6.00
N SER A 20 -20.85 -11.49 5.24
CA SER A 20 -20.38 -12.83 5.63
C SER A 20 -18.87 -12.95 5.46
N ILE A 21 -18.17 -13.19 6.55
CA ILE A 21 -16.71 -13.35 6.58
C ILE A 21 -16.26 -14.49 5.65
N GLU A 22 -16.97 -15.62 5.65
CA GLU A 22 -16.66 -16.76 4.80
C GLU A 22 -16.74 -16.39 3.31
N LYS A 23 -17.76 -15.63 2.92
CA LYS A 23 -17.90 -15.16 1.54
C LYS A 23 -16.82 -14.12 1.18
N GLN A 24 -16.44 -13.23 2.11
CA GLN A 24 -15.33 -12.31 1.91
C GLN A 24 -14.03 -13.08 1.61
N VAL A 25 -13.70 -14.07 2.44
CA VAL A 25 -12.53 -14.94 2.24
C VAL A 25 -12.61 -15.70 0.92
N GLN A 26 -13.79 -16.22 0.54
CA GLN A 26 -13.98 -16.88 -0.75
C GLN A 26 -13.76 -15.92 -1.94
N MET A 27 -14.27 -14.70 -1.87
CA MET A 27 -14.06 -13.69 -2.92
C MET A 27 -12.58 -13.34 -3.07
N ILE A 28 -11.89 -13.10 -1.95
CA ILE A 28 -10.44 -12.83 -1.94
C ILE A 28 -9.68 -14.02 -2.54
N SER A 29 -10.00 -15.24 -2.11
CA SER A 29 -9.36 -16.46 -2.60
C SER A 29 -9.50 -16.63 -4.12
N ARG A 30 -10.69 -16.36 -4.67
CA ARG A 30 -10.90 -16.39 -6.12
C ARG A 30 -10.02 -15.39 -6.85
N LEU A 31 -9.88 -14.16 -6.35
CA LEU A 31 -9.02 -13.15 -6.94
C LEU A 31 -7.54 -13.59 -6.91
N ILE A 32 -7.09 -14.19 -5.81
CA ILE A 32 -5.73 -14.72 -5.69
C ILE A 32 -5.48 -15.80 -6.75
N GLU A 33 -6.43 -16.69 -6.95
CA GLU A 33 -6.36 -17.79 -7.93
C GLU A 33 -6.50 -17.28 -9.38
N ASP A 34 -7.48 -16.40 -9.64
CA ASP A 34 -7.76 -15.87 -10.99
C ASP A 34 -6.60 -15.01 -11.55
N TYR A 35 -5.87 -14.33 -10.68
CA TYR A 35 -4.73 -13.48 -11.07
C TYR A 35 -3.37 -14.12 -10.84
N ASP A 36 -3.32 -15.37 -10.38
CA ASP A 36 -2.08 -16.11 -10.04
C ASP A 36 -1.13 -15.26 -9.18
N VAL A 37 -1.65 -14.79 -8.04
CA VAL A 37 -0.95 -13.83 -7.18
C VAL A 37 0.23 -14.51 -6.49
N ASP A 38 1.42 -13.93 -6.64
CA ASP A 38 2.66 -14.43 -6.02
C ASP A 38 2.79 -14.03 -4.56
N HIS A 39 2.40 -12.80 -4.20
CA HIS A 39 2.53 -12.26 -2.85
C HIS A 39 1.27 -11.52 -2.42
N ILE A 40 0.88 -11.74 -1.18
CA ILE A 40 -0.30 -11.15 -0.55
C ILE A 40 0.16 -10.37 0.67
N VAL A 41 -0.15 -9.08 0.72
CA VAL A 41 0.06 -8.27 1.92
C VAL A 41 -1.28 -7.85 2.49
N ILE A 42 -1.48 -8.11 3.78
CA ILE A 42 -2.75 -7.92 4.48
C ILE A 42 -2.53 -6.94 5.62
N ASP A 43 -3.47 -5.99 5.81
CA ASP A 43 -3.49 -5.15 6.99
C ASP A 43 -3.66 -6.01 8.26
N ALA A 44 -2.70 -5.95 9.17
CA ALA A 44 -2.76 -6.67 10.44
C ALA A 44 -3.92 -6.23 11.33
N GLY A 45 -4.45 -5.00 11.15
CA GLY A 45 -5.63 -4.46 11.81
C GLY A 45 -6.96 -4.80 11.12
N GLY A 46 -6.92 -5.33 9.91
CA GLY A 46 -8.06 -5.51 9.02
C GLY A 46 -8.89 -6.76 9.25
N GLY A 47 -9.45 -6.94 10.45
CA GLY A 47 -10.33 -8.06 10.75
C GLY A 47 -9.57 -9.37 11.01
N PRO A 48 -9.34 -9.71 12.29
CA PRO A 48 -8.43 -10.80 12.69
C PRO A 48 -8.81 -12.16 12.12
N TYR A 49 -10.11 -12.44 11.94
CA TYR A 49 -10.56 -13.72 11.42
C TYR A 49 -10.28 -13.87 9.92
N GLN A 50 -10.53 -12.82 9.12
CA GLN A 50 -10.23 -12.82 7.68
C GLN A 50 -8.72 -12.96 7.44
N VAL A 51 -7.93 -12.22 8.20
CA VAL A 51 -6.46 -12.28 8.15
C VAL A 51 -6.00 -13.70 8.44
N GLN A 52 -6.46 -14.30 9.54
CA GLN A 52 -6.11 -15.67 9.90
C GLN A 52 -6.47 -16.68 8.81
N LYS A 53 -7.67 -16.58 8.22
CA LYS A 53 -8.11 -17.51 7.17
C LYS A 53 -7.29 -17.39 5.88
N ILE A 54 -6.89 -16.20 5.51
CA ILE A 54 -6.01 -16.00 4.34
C ILE A 54 -4.59 -16.51 4.64
N GLU A 55 -4.05 -16.26 5.83
CA GLU A 55 -2.74 -16.80 6.24
C GLU A 55 -2.73 -18.31 6.29
N GLU A 56 -3.77 -18.95 6.87
CA GLU A 56 -3.89 -20.42 6.91
C GLU A 56 -3.91 -21.04 5.50
N ARG A 57 -4.58 -20.39 4.56
CA ARG A 57 -4.74 -20.90 3.20
C ARG A 57 -3.55 -20.63 2.28
N TYR A 58 -2.86 -19.50 2.48
CA TYR A 58 -1.78 -19.03 1.63
C TYR A 58 -0.51 -18.69 2.43
N ALA A 59 -0.14 -19.58 3.35
CA ALA A 59 0.96 -19.37 4.31
C ALA A 59 2.33 -19.09 3.65
N ASP A 60 2.52 -19.58 2.44
CA ASP A 60 3.73 -19.40 1.63
C ASP A 60 3.77 -18.05 0.87
N LYS A 61 2.64 -17.36 0.76
CA LYS A 61 2.48 -16.13 -0.03
C LYS A 61 1.98 -14.94 0.79
N ALA A 62 1.30 -15.19 1.91
CA ALA A 62 0.60 -14.17 2.70
C ALA A 62 1.48 -13.65 3.84
N VAL A 63 1.58 -12.33 3.94
CA VAL A 63 2.25 -11.65 5.04
C VAL A 63 1.35 -10.55 5.61
N LYS A 64 1.43 -10.35 6.91
CA LYS A 64 0.79 -9.21 7.59
C LYS A 64 1.65 -7.97 7.49
N CYS A 65 0.99 -6.83 7.44
CA CYS A 65 1.64 -5.54 7.52
C CYS A 65 0.91 -4.63 8.51
N SER A 66 1.65 -3.92 9.31
CA SER A 66 1.13 -2.88 10.18
C SER A 66 1.96 -1.61 10.07
N TYR A 67 1.34 -0.49 10.43
CA TYR A 67 2.01 0.80 10.43
C TYR A 67 2.65 1.09 11.78
N MET A 68 3.81 1.75 11.72
CA MET A 68 4.38 2.39 12.88
C MET A 68 4.39 3.91 12.67
N ASN A 69 3.90 4.61 13.67
CA ASN A 69 3.98 6.07 13.74
C ASN A 69 5.18 6.43 14.61
N ARG A 70 6.34 6.60 14.01
CA ARG A 70 7.51 7.11 14.73
C ARG A 70 8.04 8.38 14.07
N PRO A 71 7.89 9.52 14.72
CA PRO A 71 8.41 10.80 14.21
C PRO A 71 9.94 10.93 14.26
N SER A 72 10.66 9.97 14.84
CA SER A 72 12.07 10.18 15.22
C SER A 72 13.11 9.56 14.29
N ASN A 73 12.73 8.76 13.31
CA ASN A 73 13.69 8.26 12.34
C ASN A 73 12.99 7.72 11.06
N PRO A 74 12.94 8.51 9.97
CA PRO A 74 12.38 8.06 8.70
C PRO A 74 13.16 6.89 8.07
N LEU A 75 14.36 6.60 8.58
CA LEU A 75 15.22 5.50 8.13
C LEU A 75 15.06 4.24 8.98
N ASN A 76 14.13 4.21 9.92
CA ASN A 76 13.92 3.00 10.69
C ASN A 76 13.32 1.93 9.81
N ASP A 77 14.16 0.99 9.56
CA ASP A 77 13.93 -0.30 8.96
C ASP A 77 12.53 -0.82 9.25
N SER A 78 11.81 -1.18 8.21
CA SER A 78 10.68 -2.07 8.38
C SER A 78 11.17 -3.28 9.16
N LYS A 79 10.64 -3.47 10.36
CA LYS A 79 11.03 -4.59 11.18
C LYS A 79 10.12 -5.77 10.86
N LEU A 80 10.75 -6.86 10.50
CA LEU A 80 10.10 -8.15 10.58
C LEU A 80 9.88 -8.46 12.08
N ILE A 81 8.63 -8.45 12.54
CA ILE A 81 8.29 -8.80 13.93
C ILE A 81 8.25 -10.32 14.11
N SER A 82 7.81 -11.02 13.07
CA SER A 82 7.78 -12.47 12.96
C SER A 82 7.98 -12.85 11.50
N ASP A 83 8.12 -14.12 11.21
CA ASP A 83 8.38 -14.61 9.85
C ASP A 83 7.37 -14.11 8.80
N ASN A 84 6.15 -13.73 9.24
CA ASN A 84 5.08 -13.27 8.37
C ASN A 84 4.48 -11.91 8.76
N HIS A 85 5.19 -11.06 9.52
CA HIS A 85 4.65 -9.77 9.94
C HIS A 85 5.68 -8.64 9.81
N TYR A 86 5.42 -7.73 8.88
CA TYR A 86 6.20 -6.52 8.65
C TYR A 86 5.58 -5.30 9.33
N VAL A 87 6.45 -4.44 9.86
CA VAL A 87 6.05 -3.11 10.34
C VAL A 87 6.72 -2.07 9.47
N ILE A 88 5.92 -1.16 8.92
CA ILE A 88 6.38 -0.16 7.97
C ILE A 88 6.10 1.26 8.49
N ASP A 89 6.97 2.19 8.13
CA ASP A 89 6.74 3.61 8.42
C ASP A 89 5.61 4.15 7.54
N ARG A 90 4.51 4.57 8.18
CA ARG A 90 3.31 5.05 7.49
C ARG A 90 3.61 6.27 6.61
N THR A 91 4.31 7.25 7.15
CA THR A 91 4.64 8.49 6.43
C THR A 91 5.48 8.19 5.19
N PHE A 92 6.52 7.40 5.37
CA PHE A 92 7.43 7.04 4.29
C PHE A 92 6.73 6.33 3.12
N VAL A 93 5.86 5.35 3.39
CA VAL A 93 5.18 4.62 2.30
C VAL A 93 4.11 5.46 1.62
N ILE A 94 3.43 6.37 2.35
CA ILE A 94 2.50 7.33 1.75
C ILE A 94 3.26 8.29 0.83
N ASP A 95 4.37 8.88 1.29
CA ASP A 95 5.24 9.74 0.48
C ASP A 95 5.68 9.02 -0.79
N THR A 96 6.08 7.75 -0.66
CA THR A 96 6.52 6.95 -1.81
C THR A 96 5.41 6.78 -2.84
N ILE A 97 4.20 6.44 -2.44
CA ILE A 97 3.06 6.29 -3.37
C ILE A 97 2.69 7.63 -4.02
N ILE A 98 2.65 8.71 -3.23
CA ILE A 98 2.40 10.05 -3.75
C ILE A 98 3.47 10.44 -4.80
N ASP A 99 4.73 10.16 -4.51
CA ASP A 99 5.82 10.42 -5.44
C ASP A 99 5.71 9.59 -6.73
N LEU A 100 5.33 8.34 -6.64
CA LEU A 100 5.09 7.48 -7.81
C LEU A 100 3.95 7.99 -8.69
N ILE A 101 2.95 8.63 -8.10
CA ILE A 101 1.85 9.26 -8.84
C ILE A 101 2.30 10.60 -9.46
N LYS A 102 3.01 11.43 -8.69
CA LYS A 102 3.39 12.80 -9.10
C LYS A 102 4.60 12.85 -10.02
N ARG A 103 5.53 11.89 -9.92
CA ARG A 103 6.76 11.85 -10.72
C ARG A 103 6.67 10.81 -11.81
N PRO A 104 6.15 11.19 -12.98
CA PRO A 104 6.02 10.25 -14.08
C PRO A 104 7.39 9.85 -14.64
N TYR A 105 7.44 8.70 -15.27
CA TYR A 105 8.56 8.33 -16.12
C TYR A 105 8.52 9.17 -17.40
N ILE A 106 9.59 9.88 -17.66
CA ILE A 106 9.74 10.71 -18.87
C ILE A 106 10.67 9.98 -19.83
N LYS A 107 10.17 9.65 -21.00
CA LYS A 107 10.96 9.08 -22.07
C LYS A 107 10.68 9.84 -23.36
N GLU A 108 11.68 10.57 -23.86
CA GLU A 108 11.57 11.41 -25.07
C GLU A 108 10.38 12.38 -24.92
N ASP A 109 9.36 12.21 -25.77
CA ASP A 109 8.15 13.05 -25.77
C ASP A 109 6.99 12.46 -24.98
N PHE A 110 7.21 11.34 -24.23
CA PHE A 110 6.16 10.66 -23.50
C PHE A 110 6.36 10.79 -21.99
N THR A 111 5.28 11.16 -21.32
CA THR A 111 5.17 11.18 -19.86
C THR A 111 4.22 10.08 -19.42
N ILE A 112 4.73 9.07 -18.70
CA ILE A 112 3.95 7.94 -18.25
C ILE A 112 3.90 7.93 -16.73
N PRO A 113 2.73 7.96 -16.09
CA PRO A 113 2.61 7.78 -14.65
C PRO A 113 3.23 6.45 -14.20
N LYS A 114 3.84 6.44 -13.03
CA LYS A 114 4.41 5.20 -12.46
C LYS A 114 3.34 4.24 -11.94
N ILE A 115 2.13 4.72 -11.69
CA ILE A 115 0.97 3.91 -11.31
C ILE A 115 -0.13 4.10 -12.35
N LEU A 116 -0.54 3.01 -12.98
CA LEU A 116 -1.63 2.98 -13.95
C LEU A 116 -2.83 2.29 -13.34
N ILE A 117 -3.95 3.01 -13.27
CA ILE A 117 -5.24 2.48 -12.84
C ILE A 117 -6.11 2.25 -14.09
N PRO A 118 -6.67 1.04 -14.31
CA PRO A 118 -7.48 0.77 -15.47
C PRO A 118 -8.80 1.55 -15.39
N ALA A 119 -8.97 2.53 -16.25
CA ALA A 119 -10.15 3.38 -16.32
C ALA A 119 -10.88 3.19 -17.66
N LYS A 120 -11.63 2.11 -17.81
CA LYS A 120 -12.60 2.00 -18.92
C LYS A 120 -13.78 2.95 -18.75
N ASN A 121 -14.09 3.31 -17.50
CA ASN A 121 -15.12 4.27 -17.15
C ASN A 121 -14.69 5.01 -15.86
N MET A 122 -14.51 6.32 -15.94
CA MET A 122 -14.10 7.17 -14.81
C MET A 122 -15.04 7.03 -13.62
N GLN A 123 -16.35 6.93 -13.85
CA GLN A 123 -17.32 6.75 -12.74
C GLN A 123 -17.07 5.50 -11.90
N ARG A 124 -16.46 4.45 -12.48
CA ARG A 124 -16.14 3.23 -11.75
C ARG A 124 -14.92 3.33 -10.86
N ILE A 125 -14.09 4.34 -11.07
CA ILE A 125 -12.86 4.55 -10.28
C ILE A 125 -12.91 5.84 -9.46
N GLU A 126 -13.98 6.62 -9.53
CA GLU A 126 -14.14 7.87 -8.79
C GLU A 126 -13.90 7.66 -7.29
N TRP A 127 -14.48 6.62 -6.71
CA TRP A 127 -14.27 6.26 -5.32
C TRP A 127 -12.78 5.97 -4.97
N ILE A 128 -11.99 5.50 -5.93
CA ILE A 128 -10.54 5.29 -5.74
C ILE A 128 -9.85 6.65 -5.68
N ILE A 129 -10.21 7.55 -6.59
CA ILE A 129 -9.65 8.90 -6.63
C ILE A 129 -9.97 9.61 -5.32
N ASP A 130 -11.22 9.56 -4.86
CA ASP A 130 -11.64 10.16 -3.60
C ASP A 130 -10.80 9.64 -2.42
N GLN A 131 -10.58 8.32 -2.35
CA GLN A 131 -9.79 7.69 -1.29
C GLN A 131 -8.28 7.93 -1.39
N PHE A 132 -7.79 8.38 -2.53
CA PHE A 132 -6.40 8.82 -2.69
C PHE A 132 -6.23 10.31 -2.39
N THR A 133 -7.28 11.10 -2.58
CA THR A 133 -7.22 12.57 -2.44
C THR A 133 -7.75 13.07 -1.10
N CYS A 134 -8.36 12.22 -0.26
CA CYS A 134 -8.81 12.58 1.07
C CYS A 134 -7.67 12.77 2.09
N ILE A 135 -6.45 12.36 1.73
CA ILE A 135 -5.28 12.47 2.61
C ILE A 135 -4.77 13.90 2.62
N GLU A 136 -4.70 14.46 3.82
CA GLU A 136 -4.08 15.74 4.10
C GLU A 136 -2.74 15.53 4.80
N SER A 137 -1.87 16.54 4.75
CA SER A 137 -0.58 16.50 5.44
C SER A 137 -0.31 17.78 6.20
N GLU A 138 0.31 17.64 7.36
CA GLU A 138 0.84 18.75 8.15
C GLU A 138 2.32 18.52 8.45
N THR A 139 3.11 19.60 8.49
CA THR A 139 4.49 19.54 8.96
C THR A 139 4.52 19.84 10.44
N ILE A 140 5.07 18.90 11.21
CA ILE A 140 5.22 19.04 12.66
C ILE A 140 6.70 19.24 12.98
N SER A 141 7.02 20.36 13.64
CA SER A 141 8.38 20.63 14.13
C SER A 141 8.58 20.03 15.52
N LEU A 142 9.57 19.17 15.65
CA LEU A 142 9.95 18.57 16.92
C LEU A 142 10.80 19.54 17.74
N GLN A 143 10.82 19.36 19.07
CA GLN A 143 11.69 20.12 19.96
C GLN A 143 13.19 19.95 19.63
N SER A 144 13.55 18.87 18.93
CA SER A 144 14.90 18.63 18.42
C SER A 144 15.27 19.51 17.23
N GLY A 145 14.35 20.31 16.67
CA GLY A 145 14.52 21.10 15.46
C GLY A 145 14.35 20.29 14.17
N GLN A 146 13.91 19.04 14.25
CA GLN A 146 13.59 18.23 13.07
C GLN A 146 12.11 18.39 12.73
N ASP A 147 11.83 18.52 11.45
CA ASP A 147 10.48 18.52 10.93
C ASP A 147 10.12 17.12 10.39
N TYR A 148 8.87 16.73 10.59
CA TYR A 148 8.33 15.53 9.93
C TYR A 148 6.93 15.79 9.38
N THR A 149 6.61 15.10 8.31
CA THR A 149 5.26 15.13 7.72
C THR A 149 4.38 14.12 8.42
N LYS A 150 3.21 14.54 8.85
CA LYS A 150 2.16 13.68 9.37
C LYS A 150 0.99 13.68 8.40
N TYR A 151 0.57 12.48 8.01
CA TYR A 151 -0.62 12.29 7.19
C TYR A 151 -1.84 11.96 8.04
N PHE A 152 -2.96 12.57 7.69
CA PHE A 152 -4.27 12.32 8.32
C PHE A 152 -5.38 12.43 7.27
N HIS A 153 -6.54 11.96 7.60
CA HIS A 153 -7.76 12.09 6.81
C HIS A 153 -8.94 12.31 7.76
N ASP A 154 -10.04 12.83 7.22
CA ASP A 154 -11.30 12.89 7.95
C ASP A 154 -11.80 11.45 8.19
N HIS A 155 -12.23 11.16 9.42
CA HIS A 155 -12.75 9.84 9.80
C HIS A 155 -13.99 9.41 9.01
N GLU A 156 -14.70 10.35 8.41
CA GLU A 156 -15.85 10.07 7.54
C GLU A 156 -15.44 9.70 6.10
N GLN A 157 -14.18 9.92 5.74
CA GLN A 157 -13.64 9.64 4.40
C GLN A 157 -12.64 8.48 4.47
N PRO A 158 -13.03 7.29 3.95
CA PRO A 158 -12.13 6.14 3.95
C PRO A 158 -10.93 6.35 3.02
N ASP A 159 -9.77 5.81 3.40
CA ASP A 159 -8.52 5.82 2.63
C ASP A 159 -8.05 4.40 2.23
N ASP A 160 -8.94 3.42 2.29
CA ASP A 160 -8.66 2.00 2.09
C ASP A 160 -7.99 1.70 0.73
N ALA A 161 -8.38 2.41 -0.34
CA ALA A 161 -7.80 2.21 -1.66
C ALA A 161 -6.33 2.65 -1.72
N LEU A 162 -5.98 3.74 -1.03
CA LEU A 162 -4.59 4.16 -0.88
C LEU A 162 -3.79 3.11 -0.12
N HIS A 163 -4.30 2.62 1.01
CA HIS A 163 -3.64 1.59 1.80
C HIS A 163 -3.52 0.26 1.05
N ALA A 164 -4.52 -0.16 0.28
CA ALA A 164 -4.43 -1.32 -0.59
C ALA A 164 -3.32 -1.17 -1.65
N CYS A 165 -3.17 0.02 -2.23
CA CYS A 165 -2.08 0.33 -3.16
C CYS A 165 -0.71 0.28 -2.48
N ILE A 166 -0.60 0.81 -1.26
CA ILE A 166 0.62 0.72 -0.44
C ILE A 166 0.99 -0.75 -0.21
N TYR A 167 0.04 -1.57 0.23
CA TYR A 167 0.30 -2.99 0.49
C TYR A 167 0.68 -3.77 -0.77
N ALA A 168 0.12 -3.44 -1.93
CA ALA A 168 0.55 -4.00 -3.21
C ALA A 168 2.00 -3.61 -3.55
N TYR A 169 2.40 -2.37 -3.27
CA TYR A 169 3.78 -1.92 -3.42
C TYR A 169 4.73 -2.65 -2.46
N VAL A 170 4.31 -2.86 -1.21
CA VAL A 170 5.05 -3.65 -0.21
C VAL A 170 5.24 -5.09 -0.68
N ALA A 171 4.21 -5.72 -1.23
CA ALA A 171 4.30 -7.06 -1.79
C ALA A 171 5.36 -7.16 -2.90
N TRP A 172 5.42 -6.16 -3.77
CA TRP A 172 6.45 -6.09 -4.81
C TRP A 172 7.85 -5.96 -4.22
N LEU A 173 8.06 -5.13 -3.18
CA LEU A 173 9.36 -5.00 -2.52
C LEU A 173 9.83 -6.32 -1.88
N ILE A 174 8.90 -7.03 -1.23
CA ILE A 174 9.17 -8.35 -0.64
C ILE A 174 9.60 -9.34 -1.72
N ASN A 175 8.88 -9.40 -2.83
CA ASN A 175 9.18 -10.26 -3.97
C ASN A 175 10.59 -9.99 -4.55
N LYS A 176 11.01 -8.73 -4.56
CA LYS A 176 12.35 -8.34 -5.02
C LYS A 176 13.47 -8.70 -4.04
N GLY A 177 13.14 -9.12 -2.83
CA GLY A 177 14.11 -9.33 -1.76
C GLY A 177 14.83 -8.02 -1.37
N GLU A 178 14.25 -6.88 -1.72
CA GLU A 178 14.83 -5.59 -1.38
C GLU A 178 14.68 -5.35 0.11
N LYS A 179 15.80 -5.20 0.80
CA LYS A 179 15.79 -4.64 2.14
C LYS A 179 15.40 -3.18 2.02
N TRP A 180 14.48 -2.74 2.84
CA TRP A 180 13.92 -1.37 2.87
C TRP A 180 14.95 -0.23 3.00
N ASN A 181 16.23 -0.56 3.17
CA ASN A 181 17.35 0.37 3.33
C ASN A 181 17.68 1.20 2.08
N TYR A 182 16.95 1.09 0.98
CA TYR A 182 17.35 1.66 -0.30
C TYR A 182 16.54 2.86 -0.78
N ILE A 183 15.62 3.38 0.02
CA ILE A 183 14.86 4.55 -0.37
C ILE A 183 15.14 5.73 0.57
N SER A 184 16.41 5.92 0.89
CA SER A 184 16.90 7.16 1.48
C SER A 184 17.79 7.88 0.48
N ALA A 185 17.28 8.91 -0.13
CA ALA A 185 18.08 10.00 -0.70
C ALA A 185 17.21 11.23 -0.85
#